data_391e6af0db4e30013f9cb919d4949860
#
_entry.id   391e6af0db4e30013f9cb919d4949860
#
_cell.length_a   1.000
_cell.length_b   1.000
_cell.length_c   1.000
_cell.angle_alpha   90.00
_cell.angle_beta   90.00
_cell.angle_gamma   90.00
#
_symmetry.space_group_name_H-M   'P 1'
#
loop_
_entity.id
_entity.type
_entity.pdbx_description
1 polymer ?
#
loop_
_entity_poly.entity_id
_entity_poly.type
_entity_poly.pdbx_seq_one_letter_code
_entity_poly.pdbx_strand_id
1 'polypeptide(L)'
;FEAKEYIGDIAEGVKYHFWSFNGTVPGPMARVRVGDTVEFHLNNPASNTQQHNIDIHAVNGPGGGAAVSTVSPGESKVFTFKAQAPGLFIYHCAAGSIVDHISNGMYGLVLVEPKGGLAKVDREFYVMESEFFAGEPDDKGVAAFDITKGLEEHPTYVVFNGKQGGLMGDNVLKAKVGETVRMYFGN
;
A
#
# COMPACT_ATOMS: atom_id res chain seq x y z
N PHE A 1 -2.57 -11.11 -4.08
CA PHE A 1 -1.51 -10.37 -3.37
C PHE A 1 -0.81 -11.29 -2.37
N GLU A 2 0.46 -11.00 -2.13
CA GLU A 2 1.26 -11.68 -1.11
C GLU A 2 1.67 -10.66 -0.04
N ALA A 3 1.41 -10.97 1.24
CA ALA A 3 1.95 -10.20 2.35
C ALA A 3 3.45 -10.49 2.49
N LYS A 4 4.28 -9.45 2.61
CA LYS A 4 5.74 -9.58 2.78
C LYS A 4 6.25 -8.70 3.90
N GLU A 5 6.97 -9.32 4.83
CA GLU A 5 7.73 -8.65 5.88
C GLU A 5 9.21 -8.68 5.48
N TYR A 6 9.84 -7.51 5.42
CA TYR A 6 11.24 -7.42 4.99
C TYR A 6 11.95 -6.19 5.56
N ILE A 7 13.27 -6.20 5.53
CA ILE A 7 14.10 -5.03 5.86
C ILE A 7 14.49 -4.34 4.56
N GLY A 8 14.18 -3.04 4.44
CA GLY A 8 14.50 -2.23 3.26
C GLY A 8 14.98 -0.83 3.66
N ASP A 9 15.50 -0.08 2.69
CA ASP A 9 16.00 1.28 2.93
C ASP A 9 14.83 2.27 2.95
N ILE A 10 14.69 3.05 4.05
CA ILE A 10 13.72 4.14 4.17
C ILE A 10 14.37 5.51 3.92
N ALA A 11 15.63 5.66 4.29
CA ALA A 11 16.44 6.84 4.07
C ALA A 11 17.90 6.44 3.87
N GLU A 12 18.77 7.40 3.52
CA GLU A 12 20.19 7.14 3.39
C GLU A 12 20.77 6.62 4.70
N GLY A 13 21.38 5.43 4.67
CA GLY A 13 21.99 4.76 5.80
C GLY A 13 21.00 4.22 6.85
N VAL A 14 19.68 4.34 6.65
CA VAL A 14 18.68 3.85 7.57
C VAL A 14 17.80 2.80 6.90
N LYS A 15 17.72 1.63 7.51
CA LYS A 15 16.80 0.56 7.13
C LYS A 15 15.57 0.56 8.02
N TYR A 16 14.48 -0.01 7.50
CA TYR A 16 13.20 -0.09 8.21
C TYR A 16 12.58 -1.48 8.06
N HIS A 17 11.85 -1.92 9.07
CA HIS A 17 11.02 -3.12 9.02
C HIS A 17 9.74 -2.83 8.25
N PHE A 18 9.75 -3.09 6.94
CA PHE A 18 8.57 -2.96 6.11
C PHE A 18 7.68 -4.19 6.19
N TRP A 19 6.38 -3.94 6.23
CA TRP A 19 5.34 -4.89 5.87
C TRP A 19 4.66 -4.36 4.61
N SER A 20 4.38 -5.20 3.66
CA SER A 20 3.93 -4.73 2.35
C SER A 20 3.01 -5.72 1.65
N PHE A 21 2.32 -5.27 0.63
CA PHE A 21 1.71 -6.14 -0.36
C PHE A 21 2.66 -6.28 -1.57
N ASN A 22 3.00 -7.51 -1.91
CA ASN A 22 3.89 -7.88 -3.01
C ASN A 22 5.34 -7.34 -2.92
N GLY A 23 5.79 -6.93 -1.73
CA GLY A 23 7.18 -6.50 -1.51
C GLY A 23 7.52 -5.09 -1.98
N THR A 24 6.53 -4.25 -2.21
CA THR A 24 6.69 -2.83 -2.54
C THR A 24 5.88 -1.94 -1.60
N VAL A 25 6.37 -0.74 -1.36
CA VAL A 25 5.64 0.31 -0.65
C VAL A 25 5.63 1.56 -1.52
N PRO A 26 4.46 2.06 -1.89
CA PRO A 26 3.14 1.45 -1.68
C PRO A 26 3.00 0.09 -2.35
N GLY A 27 2.01 -0.69 -1.95
CA GLY A 27 1.61 -1.90 -2.68
C GLY A 27 1.15 -1.58 -4.10
N PRO A 28 1.06 -2.56 -5.00
CA PRO A 28 0.74 -2.32 -6.40
C PRO A 28 -0.66 -1.70 -6.57
N MET A 29 -0.78 -0.75 -7.50
CA MET A 29 -2.09 -0.22 -7.87
C MET A 29 -2.89 -1.29 -8.63
N ALA A 30 -4.02 -1.71 -8.03
CA ALA A 30 -4.97 -2.57 -8.71
C ALA A 30 -5.89 -1.74 -9.63
N ARG A 31 -6.33 -2.34 -10.75
CA ARG A 31 -7.20 -1.66 -11.72
C ARG A 31 -8.31 -2.59 -12.18
N VAL A 32 -9.53 -2.16 -11.97
CA VAL A 32 -10.76 -2.88 -12.32
C VAL A 32 -11.78 -1.90 -12.91
N ARG A 33 -12.93 -2.38 -13.36
CA ARG A 33 -13.97 -1.54 -13.96
C ARG A 33 -15.30 -1.75 -13.26
N VAL A 34 -16.15 -0.74 -13.23
CA VAL A 34 -17.52 -0.85 -12.70
C VAL A 34 -18.27 -2.00 -13.36
N GLY A 35 -18.74 -2.91 -12.54
CA GLY A 35 -19.45 -4.13 -12.95
C GLY A 35 -18.59 -5.39 -12.93
N ASP A 36 -17.27 -5.27 -12.84
CA ASP A 36 -16.39 -6.43 -12.73
C ASP A 36 -16.65 -7.19 -11.42
N THR A 37 -16.59 -8.50 -11.52
CA THR A 37 -16.50 -9.40 -10.38
C THR A 37 -15.03 -9.70 -10.16
N VAL A 38 -14.55 -9.37 -8.99
CA VAL A 38 -13.13 -9.50 -8.61
C VAL A 38 -12.99 -10.66 -7.64
N GLU A 39 -12.17 -11.63 -7.97
CA GLU A 39 -11.73 -12.67 -7.06
C GLU A 39 -10.36 -12.24 -6.50
N PHE A 40 -10.33 -11.95 -5.19
CA PHE A 40 -9.12 -11.47 -4.53
C PHE A 40 -8.49 -12.60 -3.71
N HIS A 41 -7.21 -12.84 -3.95
CA HIS A 41 -6.40 -13.83 -3.24
C HIS A 41 -5.38 -13.12 -2.37
N LEU A 42 -5.34 -13.44 -1.09
CA LEU A 42 -4.29 -13.02 -0.16
C LEU A 42 -3.52 -14.23 0.34
N ASN A 43 -2.22 -14.21 0.13
CA ASN A 43 -1.27 -15.20 0.65
C ASN A 43 -0.40 -14.57 1.73
N ASN A 44 -0.24 -15.25 2.86
CA ASN A 44 0.70 -14.89 3.92
C ASN A 44 1.74 -16.00 4.04
N PRO A 45 2.97 -15.82 3.53
CA PRO A 45 4.02 -16.84 3.60
C PRO A 45 4.33 -17.27 5.03
N ALA A 46 4.70 -18.54 5.21
CA ALA A 46 5.07 -19.09 6.52
C ALA A 46 6.33 -18.44 7.14
N SER A 47 7.09 -17.69 6.35
CA SER A 47 8.25 -16.91 6.82
C SER A 47 7.88 -15.61 7.52
N ASN A 48 6.65 -15.12 7.34
CA ASN A 48 6.15 -13.93 8.03
C ASN A 48 5.86 -14.23 9.49
N THR A 49 5.79 -13.18 10.30
CA THR A 49 5.55 -13.26 11.75
C THR A 49 4.18 -12.78 12.18
N GLN A 50 3.53 -11.97 11.36
CA GLN A 50 2.27 -11.31 11.66
C GLN A 50 1.09 -11.91 10.89
N GLN A 51 -0.11 -11.75 11.44
CA GLN A 51 -1.34 -11.93 10.69
C GLN A 51 -1.56 -10.71 9.79
N HIS A 52 -2.05 -10.95 8.59
CA HIS A 52 -2.39 -9.88 7.65
C HIS A 52 -3.79 -10.08 7.09
N ASN A 53 -4.39 -9.00 6.62
CA ASN A 53 -5.64 -9.02 5.87
C ASN A 53 -5.65 -7.87 4.86
N ILE A 54 -6.79 -7.62 4.24
CA ILE A 54 -6.96 -6.45 3.38
C ILE A 54 -8.34 -5.85 3.56
N ASP A 55 -8.37 -4.55 3.80
CA ASP A 55 -9.53 -3.67 3.69
C ASP A 55 -9.43 -2.91 2.39
N ILE A 56 -10.35 -3.10 1.47
CA ILE A 56 -10.41 -2.43 0.17
C ILE A 56 -11.60 -1.48 0.18
N HIS A 57 -11.36 -0.17 0.20
CA HIS A 57 -12.43 0.83 0.30
C HIS A 57 -13.37 0.87 -0.92
N ALA A 58 -13.04 0.18 -2.00
CA ALA A 58 -13.93 -0.04 -3.15
C ALA A 58 -14.96 -1.16 -2.91
N VAL A 59 -14.82 -1.94 -1.82
CA VAL A 59 -15.72 -3.05 -1.49
C VAL A 59 -16.86 -2.55 -0.61
N ASN A 60 -18.09 -2.74 -1.06
CA ASN A 60 -19.29 -2.44 -0.27
C ASN A 60 -19.54 -3.59 0.71
N GLY A 61 -19.16 -3.39 1.96
CA GLY A 61 -19.33 -4.38 3.02
C GLY A 61 -18.49 -4.03 4.25
N PRO A 62 -18.72 -4.70 5.38
CA PRO A 62 -17.98 -4.43 6.61
C PRO A 62 -16.46 -4.64 6.42
N GLY A 63 -15.67 -3.60 6.70
CA GLY A 63 -14.21 -3.65 6.64
C GLY A 63 -13.66 -4.03 5.28
N GLY A 64 -14.31 -3.67 4.17
CA GLY A 64 -13.77 -3.81 2.82
C GLY A 64 -13.22 -5.19 2.44
N GLY A 65 -13.65 -6.26 3.13
CA GLY A 65 -13.14 -7.61 2.98
C GLY A 65 -12.22 -8.08 4.12
N ALA A 66 -11.81 -7.21 5.05
CA ALA A 66 -10.88 -7.56 6.13
C ALA A 66 -11.38 -8.74 6.99
N ALA A 67 -12.68 -8.78 7.30
CA ALA A 67 -13.27 -9.83 8.12
C ALA A 67 -13.15 -11.24 7.51
N VAL A 68 -13.05 -11.36 6.19
CA VAL A 68 -12.98 -12.64 5.47
C VAL A 68 -11.61 -12.96 4.90
N SER A 69 -10.66 -12.03 5.00
CA SER A 69 -9.32 -12.15 4.40
C SER A 69 -8.19 -12.28 5.42
N THR A 70 -8.45 -12.28 6.74
CA THR A 70 -7.39 -12.42 7.74
C THR A 70 -6.70 -13.77 7.61
N VAL A 71 -5.40 -13.77 7.38
CA VAL A 71 -4.53 -14.93 7.17
C VAL A 71 -3.36 -14.91 8.16
N SER A 72 -3.13 -16.06 8.82
CA SER A 72 -1.93 -16.31 9.63
C SER A 72 -0.76 -16.68 8.73
N PRO A 73 0.49 -16.63 9.24
CA PRO A 73 1.64 -17.17 8.50
C PRO A 73 1.41 -18.59 7.99
N GLY A 74 1.63 -18.82 6.70
CA GLY A 74 1.38 -20.07 6.00
C GLY A 74 -0.04 -20.24 5.45
N GLU A 75 -0.93 -19.28 5.66
CA GLU A 75 -2.31 -19.35 5.19
C GLU A 75 -2.55 -18.51 3.92
N SER A 76 -3.59 -18.89 3.19
CA SER A 76 -4.13 -18.13 2.07
C SER A 76 -5.64 -18.09 2.16
N LYS A 77 -6.23 -16.96 1.76
CA LYS A 77 -7.70 -16.82 1.65
C LYS A 77 -8.09 -16.16 0.35
N VAL A 78 -9.32 -16.44 -0.04
CA VAL A 78 -9.94 -15.90 -1.26
C VAL A 78 -11.30 -15.36 -0.90
N PHE A 79 -11.62 -14.18 -1.42
CA PHE A 79 -12.99 -13.66 -1.40
C PHE A 79 -13.34 -12.98 -2.72
N THR A 80 -14.62 -12.85 -2.98
CA THR A 80 -15.12 -12.25 -4.22
C THR A 80 -15.95 -11.02 -3.89
N PHE A 81 -15.76 -9.96 -4.67
CA PHE A 81 -16.59 -8.76 -4.60
C PHE A 81 -16.93 -8.23 -5.98
N LYS A 82 -17.92 -7.35 -6.05
CA LYS A 82 -18.30 -6.65 -7.27
C LYS A 82 -17.91 -5.18 -7.16
N ALA A 83 -17.15 -4.67 -8.13
CA ALA A 83 -16.83 -3.27 -8.23
C ALA A 83 -18.08 -2.48 -8.65
N GLN A 84 -18.62 -1.64 -7.75
CA GLN A 84 -19.94 -1.01 -7.96
C GLN A 84 -19.84 0.46 -8.33
N ALA A 85 -18.91 1.20 -7.75
CA ALA A 85 -18.76 2.64 -7.94
C ALA A 85 -17.40 2.97 -8.59
N PRO A 86 -17.34 3.87 -9.58
CA PRO A 86 -16.07 4.32 -10.11
C PRO A 86 -15.37 5.24 -9.12
N GLY A 87 -14.05 5.18 -9.08
CA GLY A 87 -13.24 6.02 -8.20
C GLY A 87 -11.83 5.49 -8.01
N LEU A 88 -11.03 6.28 -7.32
CA LEU A 88 -9.73 5.87 -6.81
C LEU A 88 -9.89 5.66 -5.30
N PHE A 89 -9.62 4.44 -4.85
CA PHE A 89 -9.85 4.02 -3.48
C PHE A 89 -8.55 3.53 -2.86
N ILE A 90 -8.40 3.75 -1.56
CA ILE A 90 -7.31 3.14 -0.80
C ILE A 90 -7.64 1.68 -0.49
N TYR A 91 -6.61 0.86 -0.38
CA TYR A 91 -6.64 -0.41 0.34
C TYR A 91 -5.52 -0.43 1.36
N HIS A 92 -5.72 -1.14 2.46
CA HIS A 92 -4.70 -1.31 3.49
C HIS A 92 -4.91 -2.59 4.30
N CYS A 93 -3.90 -2.97 5.07
CA CYS A 93 -4.07 -4.02 6.08
C CYS A 93 -4.81 -3.44 7.29
N ALA A 94 -5.75 -4.21 7.81
CA ALA A 94 -6.53 -3.87 9.01
C ALA A 94 -6.48 -5.01 10.06
N ALA A 95 -5.46 -5.86 10.01
CA ALA A 95 -5.27 -6.91 10.99
C ALA A 95 -4.74 -6.31 12.32
N GLY A 96 -5.20 -6.84 13.44
CA GLY A 96 -4.73 -6.43 14.77
C GLY A 96 -4.76 -4.91 14.99
N SER A 97 -3.59 -4.32 15.18
CA SER A 97 -3.41 -2.87 15.26
C SER A 97 -3.29 -2.29 13.84
N ILE A 98 -4.34 -1.61 13.36
CA ILE A 98 -4.38 -1.00 12.04
C ILE A 98 -3.23 0.00 11.86
N VAL A 99 -2.92 0.78 12.89
CA VAL A 99 -1.84 1.78 12.87
C VAL A 99 -0.50 1.13 12.58
N ASP A 100 -0.19 0.00 13.25
CA ASP A 100 1.07 -0.71 13.04
C ASP A 100 1.22 -1.18 11.60
N HIS A 101 0.16 -1.78 11.04
CA HIS A 101 0.21 -2.36 9.70
C HIS A 101 0.35 -1.29 8.61
N ILE A 102 -0.40 -0.19 8.72
CA ILE A 102 -0.31 0.94 7.79
C ILE A 102 1.05 1.62 7.92
N SER A 103 1.50 1.91 9.15
CA SER A 103 2.78 2.59 9.40
C SER A 103 4.01 1.76 9.00
N ASN A 104 3.85 0.44 8.84
CA ASN A 104 4.90 -0.41 8.29
C ASN A 104 4.86 -0.54 6.76
N GLY A 105 3.85 0.06 6.07
CA GLY A 105 3.82 0.15 4.62
C GLY A 105 2.73 -0.66 3.91
N MET A 106 1.76 -1.23 4.65
CA MET A 106 0.70 -2.07 4.06
C MET A 106 -0.49 -1.26 3.56
N TYR A 107 -0.29 -0.52 2.49
CA TYR A 107 -1.31 0.29 1.81
C TYR A 107 -1.04 0.40 0.32
N GLY A 108 -2.06 0.82 -0.42
CA GLY A 108 -1.97 1.13 -1.85
C GLY A 108 -3.31 1.61 -2.39
N LEU A 109 -3.42 1.74 -3.71
CA LEU A 109 -4.63 2.21 -4.38
C LEU A 109 -5.26 1.14 -5.28
N VAL A 110 -6.59 1.17 -5.36
CA VAL A 110 -7.36 0.48 -6.38
C VAL A 110 -8.15 1.50 -7.20
N LEU A 111 -7.97 1.45 -8.50
CA LEU A 111 -8.75 2.23 -9.46
C LEU A 111 -9.93 1.38 -9.94
N VAL A 112 -11.13 1.87 -9.69
CA VAL A 112 -12.34 1.35 -10.34
C VAL A 112 -12.72 2.29 -11.48
N GLU A 113 -12.45 1.88 -12.70
CA GLU A 113 -12.80 2.68 -13.88
C GLU A 113 -14.31 2.77 -14.09
N PRO A 114 -14.81 3.89 -14.64
CA PRO A 114 -16.17 3.94 -15.18
C PRO A 114 -16.40 2.83 -16.25
N LYS A 115 -17.63 2.43 -16.49
CA LYS A 115 -17.98 1.44 -17.53
C LYS A 115 -17.41 1.78 -18.90
N GLY A 116 -17.36 3.06 -19.26
CA GLY A 116 -16.80 3.56 -20.52
C GLY A 116 -15.27 3.66 -20.54
N GLY A 117 -14.61 3.31 -19.44
CA GLY A 117 -13.17 3.52 -19.25
C GLY A 117 -12.82 4.98 -18.98
N LEU A 118 -11.54 5.27 -18.91
CA LEU A 118 -10.98 6.61 -18.77
C LEU A 118 -10.49 7.12 -20.13
N ALA A 119 -10.48 8.43 -20.30
CA ALA A 119 -9.85 9.05 -21.48
C ALA A 119 -8.39 8.60 -21.60
N LYS A 120 -7.89 8.41 -22.82
CA LYS A 120 -6.49 8.08 -23.03
C LYS A 120 -5.61 9.28 -22.62
N VAL A 121 -4.45 8.99 -22.06
CA VAL A 121 -3.39 9.95 -21.75
C VAL A 121 -2.05 9.36 -22.20
N ASP A 122 -1.05 10.21 -22.34
CA ASP A 122 0.29 9.78 -22.78
C ASP A 122 1.08 9.14 -21.64
N ARG A 123 0.81 9.56 -20.41
CA ARG A 123 1.48 9.06 -19.20
C ARG A 123 0.50 8.87 -18.06
N GLU A 124 0.73 7.81 -17.28
CA GLU A 124 0.06 7.61 -16.00
C GLU A 124 1.13 7.41 -14.90
N PHE A 125 0.94 8.09 -13.77
CA PHE A 125 1.82 7.97 -12.61
C PHE A 125 1.03 7.55 -11.38
N TYR A 126 1.61 6.64 -10.61
CA TYR A 126 1.12 6.22 -9.31
C TYR A 126 2.01 6.83 -8.23
N VAL A 127 1.44 7.67 -7.38
CA VAL A 127 2.13 8.39 -6.32
C VAL A 127 1.36 8.25 -5.02
N MET A 128 2.02 7.72 -3.99
CA MET A 128 1.50 7.70 -2.63
C MET A 128 2.41 8.54 -1.74
N GLU A 129 1.83 9.51 -1.08
CA GLU A 129 2.45 10.14 0.07
C GLU A 129 2.18 9.27 1.29
N SER A 130 3.11 9.23 2.23
CA SER A 130 2.94 8.49 3.47
C SER A 130 3.92 8.90 4.56
N GLU A 131 3.54 8.62 5.79
CA GLU A 131 4.27 8.95 7.00
C GLU A 131 4.79 7.69 7.68
N PHE A 132 6.06 7.72 8.08
CA PHE A 132 6.69 6.65 8.85
C PHE A 132 7.11 7.16 10.22
N PHE A 133 6.65 6.48 11.25
CA PHE A 133 6.92 6.78 12.64
C PHE A 133 8.03 5.84 13.14
N ALA A 134 9.25 6.09 12.67
CA ALA A 134 10.39 5.25 12.95
C ALA A 134 11.04 5.62 14.30
N GLY A 135 11.31 4.62 15.12
CA GLY A 135 12.16 4.73 16.30
C GLY A 135 13.63 4.89 15.94
N GLU A 136 14.50 4.97 16.96
CA GLU A 136 15.94 4.99 16.74
C GLU A 136 16.40 3.66 16.11
N PRO A 137 17.28 3.70 15.11
CA PRO A 137 17.85 2.48 14.53
C PRO A 137 18.64 1.66 15.57
N ASP A 138 18.55 0.35 15.47
CA ASP A 138 19.36 -0.59 16.25
C ASP A 138 20.85 -0.56 15.83
N ASP A 139 21.67 -1.42 16.46
CA ASP A 139 23.11 -1.55 16.18
C ASP A 139 23.42 -1.95 14.73
N LYS A 140 22.42 -2.40 13.97
CA LYS A 140 22.53 -2.78 12.55
C LYS A 140 22.00 -1.70 11.62
N GLY A 141 21.59 -0.55 12.15
CA GLY A 141 20.98 0.55 11.41
C GLY A 141 19.55 0.28 10.98
N VAL A 142 18.82 -0.61 11.66
CA VAL A 142 17.43 -0.97 11.35
C VAL A 142 16.50 -0.29 12.34
N ALA A 143 15.62 0.57 11.86
CA ALA A 143 14.54 1.16 12.63
C ALA A 143 13.26 0.32 12.53
N ALA A 144 12.42 0.43 13.53
CA ALA A 144 11.09 -0.18 13.58
C ALA A 144 10.04 0.88 13.91
N PHE A 145 8.78 0.54 13.75
CA PHE A 145 7.66 1.41 14.11
C PHE A 145 7.70 1.77 15.61
N ASP A 146 7.56 3.06 15.88
CA ASP A 146 7.44 3.62 17.24
C ASP A 146 5.98 4.02 17.46
N ILE A 147 5.28 3.26 18.32
CA ILE A 147 3.88 3.48 18.62
C ILE A 147 3.63 4.84 19.29
N THR A 148 4.57 5.34 20.08
CA THR A 148 4.43 6.64 20.75
C THR A 148 4.42 7.76 19.72
N LYS A 149 5.38 7.76 18.80
CA LYS A 149 5.41 8.71 17.68
C LYS A 149 4.14 8.62 16.83
N GLY A 150 3.66 7.39 16.57
CA GLY A 150 2.42 7.15 15.83
C GLY A 150 1.19 7.74 16.51
N LEU A 151 1.04 7.55 17.81
CA LEU A 151 -0.07 8.10 18.58
C LEU A 151 -0.02 9.62 18.75
N GLU A 152 1.17 10.18 18.76
CA GLU A 152 1.41 11.62 18.84
C GLU A 152 1.39 12.31 17.46
N GLU A 153 1.21 11.56 16.39
CA GLU A 153 1.22 12.06 15.00
C GLU A 153 2.52 12.82 14.66
N HIS A 154 3.66 12.32 15.19
CA HIS A 154 4.98 12.89 14.95
C HIS A 154 5.81 12.00 14.01
N PRO A 155 5.62 12.08 12.69
CA PRO A 155 6.32 11.24 11.73
C PRO A 155 7.83 11.56 11.72
N THR A 156 8.64 10.50 11.67
CA THR A 156 10.09 10.62 11.48
C THR A 156 10.41 10.90 10.00
N TYR A 157 9.63 10.30 9.10
CA TYR A 157 9.76 10.50 7.66
C TYR A 157 8.40 10.74 7.03
N VAL A 158 8.33 11.78 6.19
CA VAL A 158 7.22 11.99 5.23
C VAL A 158 7.81 11.75 3.85
N VAL A 159 7.24 10.80 3.12
CA VAL A 159 7.87 10.28 1.91
C VAL A 159 6.87 10.10 0.78
N PHE A 160 7.39 10.09 -0.46
CA PHE A 160 6.66 9.63 -1.62
C PHE A 160 7.15 8.24 -2.03
N ASN A 161 6.21 7.33 -2.31
CA ASN A 161 6.49 5.97 -2.75
C ASN A 161 7.47 5.22 -1.83
N GLY A 162 7.19 5.30 -0.51
CA GLY A 162 7.70 4.41 0.53
C GLY A 162 9.10 4.71 1.05
N LYS A 163 9.82 5.71 0.53
CA LYS A 163 11.13 6.09 1.06
C LYS A 163 11.52 7.52 0.75
N GLN A 164 12.43 8.08 1.54
CA GLN A 164 13.03 9.37 1.27
C GLN A 164 13.69 9.37 -0.12
N GLY A 165 13.37 10.37 -0.93
CA GLY A 165 13.86 10.44 -2.31
C GLY A 165 13.26 9.40 -3.26
N GLY A 166 12.14 8.76 -2.91
CA GLY A 166 11.52 7.69 -3.70
C GLY A 166 11.15 8.07 -5.13
N LEU A 167 10.93 9.36 -5.39
CA LEU A 167 10.65 9.92 -6.74
C LEU A 167 11.82 10.78 -7.27
N MET A 168 13.04 10.52 -6.81
CA MET A 168 14.25 11.22 -7.26
C MET A 168 15.16 10.32 -8.08
N GLY A 169 16.20 10.89 -8.68
CA GLY A 169 17.19 10.14 -9.47
C GLY A 169 16.54 9.41 -10.64
N ASP A 170 16.74 8.10 -10.71
CA ASP A 170 16.19 7.27 -11.79
C ASP A 170 14.66 7.10 -11.73
N ASN A 171 14.06 7.33 -10.55
CA ASN A 171 12.62 7.20 -10.32
C ASN A 171 11.85 8.51 -10.54
N VAL A 172 12.50 9.57 -11.01
CA VAL A 172 11.84 10.84 -11.28
C VAL A 172 10.73 10.66 -12.33
N LEU A 173 9.57 11.26 -12.07
CA LEU A 173 8.45 11.23 -13.01
C LEU A 173 8.79 12.06 -14.24
N LYS A 174 8.74 11.44 -15.43
CA LYS A 174 9.16 12.07 -16.69
C LYS A 174 8.00 12.20 -17.64
N ALA A 175 7.78 13.42 -18.15
CA ALA A 175 6.85 13.70 -19.24
C ALA A 175 7.48 14.73 -20.21
N LYS A 176 7.07 14.70 -21.46
CA LYS A 176 7.50 15.68 -22.47
C LYS A 176 6.50 16.82 -22.54
N VAL A 177 6.95 18.00 -22.96
CA VAL A 177 6.07 19.13 -23.24
C VAL A 177 5.04 18.72 -24.29
N GLY A 178 3.76 18.95 -24.00
CA GLY A 178 2.63 18.56 -24.85
C GLY A 178 2.03 17.19 -24.55
N GLU A 179 2.68 16.35 -23.75
CA GLU A 179 2.07 15.10 -23.29
C GLU A 179 0.98 15.38 -22.24
N THR A 180 -0.11 14.63 -22.33
CA THR A 180 -1.16 14.58 -21.31
C THR A 180 -0.77 13.59 -20.21
N VAL A 181 -0.96 14.00 -18.96
CA VAL A 181 -0.57 13.21 -17.78
C VAL A 181 -1.77 12.97 -16.90
N ARG A 182 -1.91 11.73 -16.41
CA ARG A 182 -2.81 11.38 -15.31
C ARG A 182 -1.99 10.94 -14.12
N MET A 183 -2.27 11.53 -12.97
CA MET A 183 -1.67 11.15 -11.72
C MET A 183 -2.72 10.48 -10.84
N TYR A 184 -2.44 9.28 -10.39
CA TYR A 184 -3.18 8.59 -9.33
C TYR A 184 -2.45 8.89 -8.03
N PHE A 185 -3.00 9.81 -7.26
CA PHE A 185 -2.38 10.31 -6.05
C PHE A 185 -3.18 9.86 -4.83
N GLY A 186 -2.50 9.31 -3.83
CA GLY A 186 -3.04 8.94 -2.53
C GLY A 186 -2.19 9.48 -1.38
N ASN A 187 -2.87 9.68 -0.25
CA ASN A 187 -2.31 10.03 1.05
C ASN A 187 -3.11 9.26 2.12
#